data_341fc64d1d637737a063121116df8319
#
_entry.id   341fc64d1d637737a063121116df8319
#
_cell.length_a   1.000
_cell.length_b   1.000
_cell.length_c   1.000
_cell.angle_alpha   90.00
_cell.angle_beta   90.00
_cell.angle_gamma   90.00
#
_symmetry.space_group_name_H-M   'P 1'
#
loop_
_entity.id
_entity.type
_entity.pdbx_description
1 polymer ?
#
loop_
_entity_poly.entity_id
_entity_poly.type
_entity_poly.pdbx_seq_one_letter_code
_entity_poly.pdbx_strand_id
1 'polypeptide(L)'
;MAKNIWIINQFAGTSTSGWGERHYYFSKNWIEKGYNITLVSGSYNHVFNELPNAPNQFNIENVEGTRFCWVKVPKYDAKSFMRFWSFLVFAFKTYFLPIKELGKPDIIVVSSMPIFPILTGYLLKKRYKASKLIFEIRDIWPLTLVQLGDVSQNHPAVKFIGWFEKFGYKKADYIVSLLPNAAEHFEEIAGCGNKFVYIPNGLDDDAIKHESLPIEIENKMPKDKFVIGYTGTIGLANALEFFVDAAGLLKDDNRFHFVIIGEGYLKQELVEKSKDFGNITYFNKIRKNQVLAAIKHFDVCFVGRNDSPLFKHGVSANKYFDYMLAGKPILDSNNLIKDPVELSSCGIIVKPDSAEAIKNGILELFKSSKAELLEMGERGRIYAKENHNITHLSNQYVKLFEQE
;
A
#
# COMPACT_ATOMS: atom_id res chain seq x y z
N MET A 1 30.73 -13.80 -6.35
CA MET A 1 29.70 -14.59 -5.64
C MET A 1 28.41 -13.79 -5.63
N ALA A 2 27.26 -14.45 -5.71
CA ALA A 2 25.97 -13.78 -5.60
C ALA A 2 25.82 -13.10 -4.24
N LYS A 3 25.42 -11.81 -4.21
CA LYS A 3 25.17 -11.11 -2.95
C LYS A 3 23.94 -11.68 -2.25
N ASN A 4 24.03 -11.89 -0.94
CA ASN A 4 22.96 -12.38 -0.10
C ASN A 4 22.23 -11.18 0.54
N ILE A 5 20.92 -11.00 0.23
CA ILE A 5 20.12 -9.87 0.66
C ILE A 5 19.03 -10.35 1.59
N TRP A 6 18.99 -9.80 2.79
CA TRP A 6 17.89 -10.02 3.73
C TRP A 6 16.92 -8.86 3.72
N ILE A 7 15.64 -9.18 3.56
CA ILE A 7 14.56 -8.21 3.60
C ILE A 7 13.72 -8.51 4.84
N ILE A 8 13.80 -7.64 5.83
CA ILE A 8 13.12 -7.76 7.10
C ILE A 8 11.84 -6.94 7.05
N ASN A 9 10.71 -7.60 6.87
CA ASN A 9 9.38 -6.99 6.84
C ASN A 9 8.35 -7.94 7.45
N GLN A 10 7.88 -7.65 8.66
CA GLN A 10 6.89 -8.50 9.36
C GLN A 10 5.62 -8.77 8.54
N PHE A 11 5.29 -7.86 7.62
CA PHE A 11 4.08 -7.92 6.79
C PHE A 11 4.35 -8.34 5.34
N ALA A 12 5.53 -8.86 5.03
CA ALA A 12 5.77 -9.42 3.71
C ALA A 12 4.96 -10.70 3.52
N GLY A 13 4.18 -10.75 2.46
CA GLY A 13 3.35 -11.89 2.08
C GLY A 13 3.77 -12.48 0.73
N THR A 14 3.14 -13.60 0.39
CA THR A 14 3.25 -14.28 -0.90
C THR A 14 2.10 -13.86 -1.82
N SER A 15 2.07 -14.37 -3.06
CA SER A 15 0.96 -14.16 -4.00
C SER A 15 -0.41 -14.62 -3.46
N THR A 16 -0.45 -15.59 -2.54
CA THR A 16 -1.70 -16.11 -1.95
C THR A 16 -2.08 -15.41 -0.64
N SER A 17 -1.15 -14.69 -0.02
CA SER A 17 -1.41 -13.97 1.23
C SER A 17 -2.44 -12.85 1.08
N GLY A 18 -2.57 -12.28 -0.12
CA GLY A 18 -3.50 -11.17 -0.43
C GLY A 18 -3.12 -9.84 0.23
N TRP A 19 -1.90 -9.74 0.76
CA TRP A 19 -1.33 -8.56 1.38
C TRP A 19 0.19 -8.64 1.47
N GLY A 20 0.88 -7.50 1.31
CA GLY A 20 2.33 -7.43 1.56
C GLY A 20 3.22 -7.98 0.45
N GLU A 21 2.71 -8.14 -0.76
CA GLU A 21 3.34 -8.84 -1.89
C GLU A 21 4.49 -8.06 -2.55
N ARG A 22 4.70 -6.76 -2.25
CA ARG A 22 5.71 -5.89 -2.86
C ARG A 22 7.10 -6.55 -2.92
N HIS A 23 7.61 -6.99 -1.77
CA HIS A 23 8.94 -7.58 -1.71
C HIS A 23 9.02 -8.97 -2.35
N TYR A 24 7.92 -9.71 -2.36
CA TYR A 24 7.83 -10.97 -3.07
C TYR A 24 8.01 -10.80 -4.59
N TYR A 25 7.29 -9.86 -5.19
CA TYR A 25 7.44 -9.56 -6.62
C TYR A 25 8.82 -8.95 -6.93
N PHE A 26 9.35 -8.06 -6.10
CA PHE A 26 10.71 -7.56 -6.26
C PHE A 26 11.74 -8.69 -6.18
N SER A 27 11.56 -9.64 -5.26
CA SER A 27 12.47 -10.77 -5.08
C SER A 27 12.59 -11.63 -6.32
N LYS A 28 11.51 -11.86 -7.06
CA LYS A 28 11.56 -12.60 -8.34
C LYS A 28 12.54 -11.96 -9.31
N ASN A 29 12.39 -10.66 -9.55
CA ASN A 29 13.31 -9.91 -10.43
C ASN A 29 14.77 -9.92 -9.93
N TRP A 30 14.98 -9.83 -8.62
CA TRP A 30 16.34 -9.83 -8.06
C TRP A 30 16.99 -11.22 -8.14
N ILE A 31 16.23 -12.29 -7.98
CA ILE A 31 16.70 -13.67 -8.13
C ILE A 31 17.12 -13.94 -9.59
N GLU A 32 16.31 -13.50 -10.56
CA GLU A 32 16.66 -13.58 -12.00
C GLU A 32 17.98 -12.86 -12.35
N LYS A 33 18.30 -11.80 -11.58
CA LYS A 33 19.57 -11.06 -11.69
C LYS A 33 20.72 -11.70 -10.92
N GLY A 34 20.51 -12.86 -10.31
CA GLY A 34 21.54 -13.63 -9.62
C GLY A 34 21.75 -13.25 -8.15
N TYR A 35 20.84 -12.49 -7.50
CA TYR A 35 20.88 -12.25 -6.06
C TYR A 35 20.27 -13.41 -5.26
N ASN A 36 20.84 -13.71 -4.10
CA ASN A 36 20.24 -14.61 -3.13
C ASN A 36 19.35 -13.81 -2.18
N ILE A 37 18.03 -14.01 -2.27
CA ILE A 37 17.07 -13.24 -1.49
C ILE A 37 16.50 -14.08 -0.36
N THR A 38 16.41 -13.49 0.83
CA THR A 38 15.64 -14.03 1.96
C THR A 38 14.65 -13.00 2.48
N LEU A 39 13.36 -13.29 2.37
CA LEU A 39 12.29 -12.51 3.00
C LEU A 39 12.08 -13.02 4.43
N VAL A 40 12.37 -12.16 5.41
CA VAL A 40 12.11 -12.43 6.84
C VAL A 40 10.78 -11.79 7.20
N SER A 41 9.76 -12.62 7.46
CA SER A 41 8.39 -12.17 7.71
C SER A 41 7.79 -12.80 8.96
N GLY A 42 6.71 -12.20 9.47
CA GLY A 42 5.96 -12.74 10.60
C GLY A 42 5.06 -13.92 10.19
N SER A 43 4.97 -14.93 11.05
CA SER A 43 4.09 -16.09 10.83
C SER A 43 2.60 -15.75 10.95
N TYR A 44 2.25 -14.55 11.38
CA TYR A 44 0.88 -14.10 11.56
C TYR A 44 0.71 -12.64 11.15
N ASN A 45 -0.33 -12.41 10.38
CA ASN A 45 -0.85 -11.08 10.08
C ASN A 45 -2.38 -11.17 9.95
N HIS A 46 -3.10 -10.27 10.62
CA HIS A 46 -4.57 -10.24 10.64
C HIS A 46 -5.22 -9.91 9.28
N VAL A 47 -4.43 -9.44 8.31
CA VAL A 47 -4.90 -9.14 6.94
C VAL A 47 -4.52 -10.22 5.92
N PHE A 48 -3.77 -11.25 6.30
CA PHE A 48 -3.48 -12.37 5.42
C PHE A 48 -4.74 -13.23 5.21
N ASN A 49 -5.00 -13.58 3.96
CA ASN A 49 -6.05 -14.55 3.61
C ASN A 49 -5.61 -15.97 3.99
N GLU A 50 -4.32 -16.28 3.77
CA GLU A 50 -3.72 -17.56 4.09
C GLU A 50 -2.48 -17.34 4.98
N LEU A 51 -2.42 -18.05 6.09
CA LEU A 51 -1.30 -18.00 7.03
C LEU A 51 -0.27 -19.07 6.67
N PRO A 52 1.05 -18.76 6.79
CA PRO A 52 2.08 -19.75 6.58
C PRO A 52 2.05 -20.84 7.66
N ASN A 53 2.47 -22.05 7.29
CA ASN A 53 2.69 -23.10 8.26
C ASN A 53 4.02 -22.87 9.01
N ALA A 54 3.94 -22.37 10.24
CA ALA A 54 5.09 -21.98 11.03
C ALA A 54 5.06 -22.56 12.46
N PRO A 55 5.23 -23.88 12.62
CA PRO A 55 5.19 -24.54 13.94
C PRO A 55 6.38 -24.14 14.83
N ASN A 56 7.57 -23.95 14.26
CA ASN A 56 8.80 -23.64 14.96
C ASN A 56 9.03 -22.14 15.13
N GLN A 57 10.06 -21.75 15.89
CA GLN A 57 10.44 -20.36 16.05
C GLN A 57 10.82 -19.69 14.73
N PHE A 58 11.52 -20.41 13.86
CA PHE A 58 11.85 -20.02 12.50
C PHE A 58 11.47 -21.18 11.57
N ASN A 59 10.80 -20.86 10.47
CA ASN A 59 10.39 -21.83 9.47
C ASN A 59 10.83 -21.31 8.11
N ILE A 60 11.68 -22.07 7.44
CA ILE A 60 12.22 -21.70 6.14
C ILE A 60 11.42 -22.42 5.08
N GLU A 61 10.94 -21.68 4.12
CA GLU A 61 10.12 -22.17 3.02
C GLU A 61 10.58 -21.53 1.71
N ASN A 62 10.50 -22.27 0.62
CA ASN A 62 10.71 -21.74 -0.72
C ASN A 62 9.34 -21.60 -1.40
N VAL A 63 8.94 -20.37 -1.68
CA VAL A 63 7.68 -20.07 -2.35
C VAL A 63 8.00 -19.56 -3.75
N GLU A 64 7.76 -20.37 -4.76
CA GLU A 64 8.02 -20.05 -6.18
C GLU A 64 9.42 -19.44 -6.43
N GLY A 65 10.46 -20.04 -5.83
CA GLY A 65 11.85 -19.60 -5.98
C GLY A 65 12.29 -18.58 -4.93
N THR A 66 11.40 -17.88 -4.25
CA THR A 66 11.74 -16.93 -3.19
C THR A 66 11.82 -17.63 -1.84
N ARG A 67 12.96 -17.47 -1.15
CA ARG A 67 13.14 -18.01 0.21
C ARG A 67 12.45 -17.11 1.23
N PHE A 68 11.52 -17.68 2.00
CA PHE A 68 10.93 -17.05 3.18
C PHE A 68 11.52 -17.63 4.46
N CYS A 69 11.73 -16.78 5.46
CA CYS A 69 11.97 -17.15 6.84
C CYS A 69 10.81 -16.59 7.68
N TRP A 70 9.85 -17.45 8.00
CA TRP A 70 8.70 -17.11 8.83
C TRP A 70 9.10 -17.14 10.31
N VAL A 71 9.06 -15.98 10.94
CA VAL A 71 9.36 -15.80 12.36
C VAL A 71 8.07 -15.96 13.16
N LYS A 72 8.02 -16.93 14.07
CA LYS A 72 6.84 -17.16 14.90
C LYS A 72 6.56 -15.99 15.83
N VAL A 73 5.41 -15.33 15.63
CA VAL A 73 4.94 -14.18 16.40
C VAL A 73 3.60 -14.48 17.07
N PRO A 74 3.24 -13.77 18.17
CA PRO A 74 1.92 -13.88 18.77
C PRO A 74 0.82 -13.48 17.80
N LYS A 75 -0.32 -14.18 17.85
CA LYS A 75 -1.56 -13.77 17.18
C LYS A 75 -2.16 -12.56 17.89
N TYR A 76 -2.84 -11.71 17.15
CA TYR A 76 -3.42 -10.47 17.68
C TYR A 76 -4.64 -10.03 16.88
N ASP A 77 -5.51 -9.28 17.50
CA ASP A 77 -6.58 -8.56 16.81
C ASP A 77 -6.10 -7.17 16.37
N ALA A 78 -6.63 -6.66 15.27
CA ALA A 78 -6.17 -5.46 14.58
C ALA A 78 -5.99 -4.23 15.50
N LYS A 79 -6.82 -4.07 16.54
CA LYS A 79 -6.82 -2.94 17.48
C LYS A 79 -6.24 -3.29 18.87
N SER A 80 -5.69 -4.50 19.07
CA SER A 80 -5.24 -4.94 20.39
C SER A 80 -3.80 -4.53 20.69
N PHE A 81 -3.50 -4.36 22.00
CA PHE A 81 -2.12 -4.19 22.48
C PHE A 81 -1.19 -5.34 22.06
N MET A 82 -1.74 -6.55 21.88
CA MET A 82 -1.01 -7.72 21.39
C MET A 82 -0.38 -7.49 20.02
N ARG A 83 -0.95 -6.60 19.19
CA ARG A 83 -0.34 -6.20 17.91
C ARG A 83 1.00 -5.50 18.15
N PHE A 84 1.05 -4.56 19.07
CA PHE A 84 2.31 -3.89 19.45
C PHE A 84 3.33 -4.87 20.03
N TRP A 85 2.88 -5.77 20.90
CA TRP A 85 3.73 -6.82 21.48
C TRP A 85 4.30 -7.74 20.37
N SER A 86 3.49 -8.13 19.39
CA SER A 86 3.93 -8.91 18.23
C SER A 86 5.07 -8.21 17.47
N PHE A 87 5.04 -6.88 17.34
CA PHE A 87 6.09 -6.10 16.70
C PHE A 87 7.43 -6.18 17.44
N LEU A 88 7.40 -6.06 18.76
CA LEU A 88 8.59 -6.19 19.59
C LEU A 88 9.17 -7.60 19.56
N VAL A 89 8.30 -8.61 19.65
CA VAL A 89 8.70 -10.03 19.56
C VAL A 89 9.34 -10.33 18.19
N PHE A 90 8.77 -9.81 17.10
CA PHE A 90 9.35 -9.96 15.76
C PHE A 90 10.75 -9.32 15.70
N ALA A 91 10.88 -8.07 16.11
CA ALA A 91 12.15 -7.36 16.10
C ALA A 91 13.23 -8.08 16.94
N PHE A 92 12.86 -8.55 18.14
CA PHE A 92 13.76 -9.30 19.02
C PHE A 92 14.20 -10.62 18.41
N LYS A 93 13.25 -11.46 17.94
CA LYS A 93 13.56 -12.77 17.36
C LYS A 93 14.39 -12.66 16.09
N THR A 94 14.17 -11.62 15.28
CA THR A 94 14.93 -11.40 14.03
C THR A 94 16.46 -11.26 14.29
N TYR A 95 16.88 -10.86 15.50
CA TYR A 95 18.30 -10.84 15.84
C TYR A 95 18.94 -12.25 15.90
N PHE A 96 18.15 -13.28 16.13
CA PHE A 96 18.57 -14.68 16.30
C PHE A 96 18.27 -15.56 15.08
N LEU A 97 18.15 -14.96 13.90
CA LEU A 97 17.89 -15.69 12.65
C LEU A 97 18.90 -16.84 12.43
N PRO A 98 18.48 -17.98 11.86
CA PRO A 98 19.30 -19.18 11.68
C PRO A 98 20.33 -18.98 10.56
N ILE A 99 21.44 -18.35 10.90
CA ILE A 99 22.51 -17.95 9.96
C ILE A 99 23.12 -19.12 9.19
N LYS A 100 23.12 -20.32 9.77
CA LYS A 100 23.66 -21.52 9.11
C LYS A 100 22.82 -21.90 7.87
N GLU A 101 21.55 -21.62 7.91
CA GLU A 101 20.58 -21.95 6.84
C GLU A 101 20.41 -20.79 5.87
N LEU A 102 20.39 -19.56 6.37
CA LEU A 102 20.14 -18.36 5.56
C LEU A 102 21.40 -17.79 4.89
N GLY A 103 22.58 -18.09 5.40
CA GLY A 103 23.83 -17.43 5.01
C GLY A 103 23.96 -16.02 5.61
N LYS A 104 25.18 -15.46 5.63
CA LYS A 104 25.40 -14.08 6.11
C LYS A 104 24.86 -13.07 5.09
N PRO A 105 24.17 -12.01 5.54
CA PRO A 105 23.71 -10.98 4.63
C PRO A 105 24.85 -10.06 4.20
N ASP A 106 24.92 -9.75 2.91
CA ASP A 106 25.75 -8.69 2.35
C ASP A 106 25.01 -7.34 2.40
N ILE A 107 23.69 -7.37 2.29
CA ILE A 107 22.80 -6.20 2.34
C ILE A 107 21.58 -6.53 3.19
N ILE A 108 21.15 -5.57 4.00
CA ILE A 108 19.94 -5.69 4.82
C ILE A 108 18.99 -4.57 4.43
N VAL A 109 17.77 -4.94 4.04
CA VAL A 109 16.64 -4.03 3.85
C VAL A 109 15.68 -4.22 5.02
N VAL A 110 15.36 -3.15 5.73
CA VAL A 110 14.33 -3.17 6.79
C VAL A 110 13.16 -2.31 6.31
N SER A 111 11.99 -2.91 6.20
CA SER A 111 10.78 -2.21 5.77
C SER A 111 9.83 -1.96 6.94
N SER A 112 9.45 -0.71 7.15
CA SER A 112 8.36 -0.34 8.06
C SER A 112 7.02 -0.80 7.44
N MET A 113 5.99 -1.08 8.15
CA MET A 113 5.75 -1.34 9.56
C MET A 113 6.07 -2.80 9.93
N PRO A 114 6.47 -3.12 11.15
CA PRO A 114 6.77 -2.23 12.25
C PRO A 114 8.14 -1.55 12.11
N ILE A 115 8.34 -0.44 12.85
CA ILE A 115 9.57 0.35 12.79
C ILE A 115 10.72 -0.27 13.63
N PHE A 116 10.40 -1.04 14.66
CA PHE A 116 11.37 -1.58 15.63
C PHE A 116 12.48 -2.45 15.03
N PRO A 117 12.24 -3.24 13.97
CA PRO A 117 13.29 -4.06 13.32
C PRO A 117 14.47 -3.26 12.79
N ILE A 118 14.38 -1.93 12.66
CA ILE A 118 15.51 -1.11 12.20
C ILE A 118 16.71 -1.18 13.15
N LEU A 119 16.47 -1.25 14.47
CA LEU A 119 17.53 -1.45 15.45
C LEU A 119 18.19 -2.82 15.24
N THR A 120 17.37 -3.86 15.04
CA THR A 120 17.87 -5.22 14.79
C THR A 120 18.65 -5.28 13.48
N GLY A 121 18.16 -4.66 12.40
CA GLY A 121 18.85 -4.57 11.12
C GLY A 121 20.23 -3.91 11.25
N TYR A 122 20.31 -2.82 12.03
CA TYR A 122 21.60 -2.17 12.31
C TYR A 122 22.55 -3.06 13.11
N LEU A 123 22.08 -3.75 14.14
CA LEU A 123 22.90 -4.68 14.92
C LEU A 123 23.39 -5.86 14.07
N LEU A 124 22.54 -6.40 13.19
CA LEU A 124 22.92 -7.46 12.24
C LEU A 124 23.93 -6.95 11.21
N LYS A 125 23.78 -5.72 10.69
CA LYS A 125 24.78 -5.09 9.82
C LYS A 125 26.15 -5.06 10.50
N LYS A 126 26.20 -4.63 11.75
CA LYS A 126 27.46 -4.59 12.53
C LYS A 126 28.03 -5.99 12.78
N ARG A 127 27.19 -6.94 13.19
CA ARG A 127 27.58 -8.32 13.54
C ARG A 127 28.16 -9.07 12.35
N TYR A 128 27.55 -8.94 11.17
CA TYR A 128 27.92 -9.67 9.97
C TYR A 128 28.76 -8.87 8.99
N LYS A 129 29.03 -7.59 9.30
CA LYS A 129 29.77 -6.66 8.45
C LYS A 129 29.10 -6.51 7.07
N ALA A 130 27.75 -6.49 7.06
CA ALA A 130 27.00 -6.22 5.83
C ALA A 130 27.36 -4.83 5.29
N SER A 131 27.50 -4.72 3.97
CA SER A 131 27.94 -3.47 3.33
C SER A 131 26.91 -2.36 3.50
N LYS A 132 25.61 -2.69 3.41
CA LYS A 132 24.52 -1.70 3.40
C LYS A 132 23.37 -2.07 4.31
N LEU A 133 22.75 -1.02 4.89
CA LEU A 133 21.47 -1.03 5.56
C LEU A 133 20.54 -0.07 4.84
N ILE A 134 19.50 -0.57 4.21
CA ILE A 134 18.45 0.23 3.55
C ILE A 134 17.23 0.23 4.47
N PHE A 135 16.70 1.41 4.75
CA PHE A 135 15.49 1.56 5.54
C PHE A 135 14.33 1.98 4.63
N GLU A 136 13.36 1.09 4.41
CA GLU A 136 12.19 1.38 3.60
C GLU A 136 11.06 1.90 4.48
N ILE A 137 10.59 3.11 4.19
CA ILE A 137 9.49 3.81 4.87
C ILE A 137 8.26 3.73 4.00
N ARG A 138 7.27 2.95 4.46
CA ARG A 138 5.97 2.80 3.77
C ARG A 138 4.94 3.80 4.27
N ASP A 139 4.98 4.09 5.56
CA ASP A 139 4.18 5.10 6.25
C ASP A 139 5.07 5.81 7.27
N ILE A 140 4.86 7.10 7.47
CA ILE A 140 5.64 7.89 8.42
C ILE A 140 5.09 7.66 9.83
N TRP A 141 5.84 6.94 10.65
CA TRP A 141 5.56 6.70 12.05
C TRP A 141 6.59 7.42 12.93
N PRO A 142 6.17 8.13 13.99
CA PRO A 142 4.85 8.12 14.64
C PRO A 142 3.82 9.11 14.07
N LEU A 143 4.15 9.89 13.03
CA LEU A 143 3.26 10.93 12.49
C LEU A 143 1.86 10.39 12.17
N THR A 144 1.78 9.18 11.60
CA THR A 144 0.51 8.51 11.32
C THR A 144 -0.35 8.29 12.58
N LEU A 145 0.28 7.95 13.72
CA LEU A 145 -0.46 7.82 14.99
C LEU A 145 -1.02 9.16 15.49
N VAL A 146 -0.26 10.22 15.29
CA VAL A 146 -0.66 11.56 15.71
C VAL A 146 -1.80 12.08 14.85
N GLN A 147 -1.69 11.94 13.52
CA GLN A 147 -2.60 12.57 12.56
C GLN A 147 -3.87 11.76 12.28
N LEU A 148 -3.79 10.43 12.30
CA LEU A 148 -4.94 9.54 12.04
C LEU A 148 -5.43 8.79 13.28
N GLY A 149 -4.61 8.70 14.31
CA GLY A 149 -4.94 8.01 15.57
C GLY A 149 -5.33 8.95 16.70
N ASP A 150 -5.31 10.26 16.47
CA ASP A 150 -5.60 11.30 17.46
C ASP A 150 -4.78 11.16 18.77
N VAL A 151 -3.54 10.68 18.64
CA VAL A 151 -2.62 10.50 19.77
C VAL A 151 -1.74 11.74 19.91
N SER A 152 -1.70 12.31 21.12
CA SER A 152 -0.86 13.48 21.39
C SER A 152 0.60 13.25 21.02
N GLN A 153 1.25 14.23 20.39
CA GLN A 153 2.70 14.21 20.11
C GLN A 153 3.55 14.03 21.37
N ASN A 154 3.04 14.45 22.54
CA ASN A 154 3.72 14.32 23.82
C ASN A 154 3.54 12.94 24.47
N HIS A 155 2.71 12.07 23.89
CA HIS A 155 2.48 10.74 24.42
C HIS A 155 3.79 9.91 24.48
N PRO A 156 4.10 9.19 25.58
CA PRO A 156 5.34 8.43 25.71
C PRO A 156 5.59 7.43 24.58
N ALA A 157 4.54 6.76 24.07
CA ALA A 157 4.65 5.84 22.95
C ALA A 157 5.05 6.55 21.64
N VAL A 158 4.56 7.77 21.39
CA VAL A 158 4.94 8.58 20.23
C VAL A 158 6.42 8.95 20.30
N LYS A 159 6.91 9.40 21.47
CA LYS A 159 8.33 9.69 21.70
C LYS A 159 9.21 8.46 21.56
N PHE A 160 8.76 7.31 22.05
CA PHE A 160 9.46 6.04 21.94
C PHE A 160 9.59 5.60 20.48
N ILE A 161 8.50 5.63 19.71
CA ILE A 161 8.51 5.28 18.28
C ILE A 161 9.37 6.29 17.49
N GLY A 162 9.26 7.59 17.80
CA GLY A 162 10.07 8.65 17.18
C GLY A 162 11.58 8.48 17.40
N TRP A 163 11.98 7.87 18.52
CA TRP A 163 13.39 7.53 18.73
C TRP A 163 13.88 6.48 17.71
N PHE A 164 13.08 5.42 17.42
CA PHE A 164 13.42 4.44 16.40
C PHE A 164 13.42 5.04 14.99
N GLU A 165 12.50 5.94 14.70
CA GLU A 165 12.44 6.69 13.46
C GLU A 165 13.75 7.47 13.23
N LYS A 166 14.10 8.37 14.16
CA LYS A 166 15.31 9.18 14.09
C LYS A 166 16.58 8.32 14.06
N PHE A 167 16.61 7.24 14.84
CA PHE A 167 17.71 6.27 14.83
C PHE A 167 17.85 5.63 13.45
N GLY A 168 16.75 5.15 12.85
CA GLY A 168 16.73 4.49 11.56
C GLY A 168 17.24 5.41 10.44
N TYR A 169 16.74 6.65 10.37
CA TYR A 169 17.20 7.63 9.39
C TYR A 169 18.70 7.93 9.49
N LYS A 170 19.21 8.09 10.71
CA LYS A 170 20.66 8.34 10.93
C LYS A 170 21.54 7.15 10.57
N LYS A 171 21.10 5.92 10.86
CA LYS A 171 21.92 4.72 10.75
C LYS A 171 21.81 3.97 9.43
N ALA A 172 20.75 4.18 8.67
CA ALA A 172 20.61 3.67 7.32
C ALA A 172 21.61 4.36 6.36
N ASP A 173 22.08 3.63 5.37
CA ASP A 173 22.89 4.18 4.28
C ASP A 173 21.97 4.86 3.25
N TYR A 174 20.81 4.25 2.97
CA TYR A 174 19.73 4.80 2.14
C TYR A 174 18.40 4.72 2.86
N ILE A 175 17.55 5.71 2.62
CA ILE A 175 16.16 5.73 3.08
C ILE A 175 15.27 5.66 1.83
N VAL A 176 14.73 4.49 1.57
CA VAL A 176 13.73 4.31 0.51
C VAL A 176 12.37 4.70 1.05
N SER A 177 11.60 5.48 0.30
CA SER A 177 10.20 5.70 0.67
C SER A 177 9.27 5.57 -0.52
N LEU A 178 8.04 5.13 -0.21
CA LEU A 178 6.93 5.04 -1.14
C LEU A 178 6.27 6.42 -1.35
N LEU A 179 6.64 7.41 -0.54
CA LEU A 179 6.04 8.73 -0.48
C LEU A 179 6.94 9.73 -1.20
N PRO A 180 6.47 10.40 -2.28
CA PRO A 180 7.31 11.20 -3.16
C PRO A 180 7.94 12.44 -2.49
N ASN A 181 7.34 12.96 -1.43
CA ASN A 181 7.76 14.18 -0.75
C ASN A 181 8.33 13.92 0.65
N ALA A 182 8.73 12.67 0.97
CA ALA A 182 9.21 12.31 2.30
C ALA A 182 10.62 12.86 2.64
N ALA A 183 11.37 13.33 1.67
CA ALA A 183 12.72 13.89 1.89
C ALA A 183 12.74 15.03 2.91
N GLU A 184 11.73 15.93 2.87
CA GLU A 184 11.60 17.04 3.81
C GLU A 184 11.46 16.56 5.25
N HIS A 185 10.64 15.53 5.46
CA HIS A 185 10.46 14.93 6.78
C HIS A 185 11.75 14.30 7.31
N PHE A 186 12.49 13.59 6.45
CA PHE A 186 13.76 12.97 6.84
C PHE A 186 14.84 14.03 7.19
N GLU A 187 14.82 15.15 6.48
CA GLU A 187 15.68 16.29 6.78
C GLU A 187 15.30 16.93 8.13
N GLU A 188 14.02 17.22 8.34
CA GLU A 188 13.50 17.83 9.57
C GLU A 188 13.80 16.97 10.82
N ILE A 189 13.54 15.66 10.75
CA ILE A 189 13.69 14.76 11.91
C ILE A 189 15.15 14.42 12.21
N ALA A 190 15.99 14.28 11.19
CA ALA A 190 17.30 13.66 11.36
C ALA A 190 18.46 14.31 10.58
N GLY A 191 18.21 15.31 9.73
CA GLY A 191 19.20 15.88 8.80
C GLY A 191 19.66 14.86 7.75
N CYS A 192 18.73 14.06 7.22
CA CYS A 192 19.01 12.91 6.37
C CYS A 192 18.22 12.91 5.04
N GLY A 193 17.74 14.06 4.60
CA GLY A 193 17.01 14.19 3.35
C GLY A 193 17.81 13.75 2.12
N ASN A 194 19.13 13.91 2.16
CA ASN A 194 20.05 13.49 1.11
C ASN A 194 20.18 11.96 0.91
N LYS A 195 19.71 11.16 1.86
CA LYS A 195 19.69 9.68 1.74
C LYS A 195 18.42 9.16 1.09
N PHE A 196 17.47 10.02 0.79
CA PHE A 196 16.16 9.67 0.25
C PHE A 196 16.24 9.12 -1.16
N VAL A 197 15.51 8.03 -1.37
CA VAL A 197 15.26 7.44 -2.70
C VAL A 197 13.79 7.12 -2.82
N TYR A 198 13.13 7.68 -3.82
CA TYR A 198 11.72 7.43 -4.09
C TYR A 198 11.54 6.13 -4.87
N ILE A 199 10.90 5.14 -4.26
CA ILE A 199 10.52 3.88 -4.93
C ILE A 199 9.08 3.55 -4.51
N PRO A 200 8.07 3.98 -5.28
CA PRO A 200 6.65 3.78 -4.95
C PRO A 200 6.22 2.31 -4.97
N ASN A 201 4.96 2.05 -4.64
CA ASN A 201 4.34 0.78 -4.97
C ASN A 201 4.21 0.64 -6.49
N GLY A 202 4.20 -0.61 -6.94
CA GLY A 202 4.09 -0.94 -8.34
C GLY A 202 3.13 -2.08 -8.60
N LEU A 203 2.95 -2.35 -9.88
CA LEU A 203 2.12 -3.40 -10.44
C LEU A 203 2.99 -4.42 -11.18
N ASP A 204 2.61 -5.68 -11.04
CA ASP A 204 3.04 -6.75 -11.92
C ASP A 204 1.79 -7.33 -12.61
N ASP A 205 1.43 -6.71 -13.74
CA ASP A 205 0.24 -7.12 -14.50
C ASP A 205 0.37 -8.55 -15.03
N ASP A 206 1.58 -8.94 -15.43
CA ASP A 206 1.86 -10.25 -15.99
C ASP A 206 1.81 -11.37 -14.93
N ALA A 207 2.09 -11.04 -13.67
CA ALA A 207 2.07 -12.00 -12.57
C ALA A 207 0.67 -12.24 -11.99
N ILE A 208 -0.30 -11.36 -12.25
CA ILE A 208 -1.66 -11.50 -11.74
C ILE A 208 -2.51 -12.32 -12.71
N LYS A 209 -2.84 -13.55 -12.34
CA LYS A 209 -3.85 -14.33 -13.07
C LYS A 209 -5.24 -13.73 -12.80
N HIS A 210 -5.74 -12.94 -13.76
CA HIS A 210 -7.04 -12.30 -13.63
C HIS A 210 -8.18 -13.32 -13.68
N GLU A 211 -9.11 -13.20 -12.73
CA GLU A 211 -10.31 -14.01 -12.64
C GLU A 211 -11.57 -13.16 -12.90
N SER A 212 -12.62 -13.84 -13.38
CA SER A 212 -13.95 -13.23 -13.51
C SER A 212 -14.56 -12.94 -12.13
N LEU A 213 -15.50 -12.01 -12.09
CA LEU A 213 -16.32 -11.81 -10.90
C LEU A 213 -17.19 -13.04 -10.61
N PRO A 214 -17.52 -13.31 -9.33
CA PRO A 214 -18.60 -14.21 -9.00
C PRO A 214 -19.90 -13.77 -9.68
N ILE A 215 -20.65 -14.71 -10.25
CA ILE A 215 -21.88 -14.43 -11.02
C ILE A 215 -22.91 -13.63 -10.20
N GLU A 216 -22.90 -13.81 -8.88
CA GLU A 216 -23.79 -13.11 -7.96
C GLU A 216 -23.47 -11.60 -7.87
N ILE A 217 -22.20 -11.23 -8.01
CA ILE A 217 -21.74 -9.84 -8.04
C ILE A 217 -21.97 -9.26 -9.43
N GLU A 218 -21.58 -10.00 -10.48
CA GLU A 218 -21.75 -9.62 -11.88
C GLU A 218 -23.19 -9.25 -12.21
N ASN A 219 -24.15 -10.07 -11.77
CA ASN A 219 -25.58 -9.87 -12.02
C ASN A 219 -26.17 -8.66 -11.28
N LYS A 220 -25.51 -8.19 -10.21
CA LYS A 220 -25.93 -7.01 -9.42
C LYS A 220 -25.24 -5.73 -9.84
N MET A 221 -24.29 -5.80 -10.77
CA MET A 221 -23.65 -4.58 -11.31
C MET A 221 -24.68 -3.74 -12.06
N PRO A 222 -24.68 -2.41 -11.85
CA PRO A 222 -25.59 -1.52 -12.55
C PRO A 222 -25.40 -1.62 -14.07
N LYS A 223 -26.51 -1.61 -14.78
CA LYS A 223 -26.55 -1.56 -16.25
C LYS A 223 -27.20 -0.24 -16.66
N ASP A 224 -26.79 0.29 -17.80
CA ASP A 224 -27.38 1.51 -18.39
C ASP A 224 -27.33 2.76 -17.47
N LYS A 225 -26.31 2.82 -16.63
CA LYS A 225 -26.01 3.94 -15.71
C LYS A 225 -24.56 4.38 -15.90
N PHE A 226 -24.30 5.64 -15.54
CA PHE A 226 -22.93 6.11 -15.35
C PHE A 226 -22.47 5.68 -13.95
N VAL A 227 -21.52 4.75 -13.91
CA VAL A 227 -21.11 4.06 -12.68
C VAL A 227 -19.84 4.67 -12.12
N ILE A 228 -19.92 5.18 -10.90
CA ILE A 228 -18.79 5.66 -10.13
C ILE A 228 -18.40 4.59 -9.10
N GLY A 229 -17.24 3.98 -9.26
CA GLY A 229 -16.85 2.83 -8.47
C GLY A 229 -15.67 3.06 -7.52
N TYR A 230 -15.73 2.41 -6.37
CA TYR A 230 -14.65 2.34 -5.40
C TYR A 230 -14.32 0.89 -5.06
N THR A 231 -13.04 0.55 -5.01
CA THR A 231 -12.55 -0.74 -4.49
C THR A 231 -11.52 -0.53 -3.40
N GLY A 232 -11.68 -1.19 -2.25
CA GLY A 232 -10.68 -1.13 -1.19
C GLY A 232 -11.22 -1.13 0.23
N THR A 233 -10.36 -0.75 1.18
CA THR A 233 -10.72 -0.69 2.60
C THR A 233 -11.69 0.46 2.88
N ILE A 234 -12.75 0.19 3.63
CA ILE A 234 -13.75 1.18 4.07
C ILE A 234 -13.37 1.67 5.46
N GLY A 235 -12.54 2.72 5.49
CA GLY A 235 -12.00 3.30 6.72
C GLY A 235 -11.68 4.78 6.58
N LEU A 236 -11.41 5.46 7.69
CA LEU A 236 -11.22 6.93 7.78
C LEU A 236 -10.26 7.49 6.72
N ALA A 237 -9.13 6.85 6.50
CA ALA A 237 -8.12 7.35 5.56
C ALA A 237 -8.60 7.43 4.10
N ASN A 238 -9.76 6.85 3.76
CA ASN A 238 -10.32 6.85 2.41
C ASN A 238 -11.51 7.81 2.25
N ALA A 239 -11.90 8.54 3.29
CA ALA A 239 -12.93 9.60 3.28
C ALA A 239 -14.20 9.25 2.49
N LEU A 240 -14.68 7.99 2.63
CA LEU A 240 -15.84 7.49 1.87
C LEU A 240 -17.17 8.09 2.33
N GLU A 241 -17.23 8.69 3.49
CA GLU A 241 -18.39 9.44 3.99
C GLU A 241 -18.81 10.53 3.01
N PHE A 242 -17.86 11.28 2.44
CA PHE A 242 -18.14 12.33 1.47
C PHE A 242 -18.54 11.77 0.09
N PHE A 243 -18.03 10.59 -0.26
CA PHE A 243 -18.46 9.89 -1.47
C PHE A 243 -19.92 9.39 -1.37
N VAL A 244 -20.28 8.88 -0.19
CA VAL A 244 -21.67 8.48 0.09
C VAL A 244 -22.59 9.69 0.15
N ASP A 245 -22.14 10.81 0.74
CA ASP A 245 -22.91 12.07 0.73
C ASP A 245 -23.13 12.59 -0.69
N ALA A 246 -22.13 12.51 -1.57
CA ALA A 246 -22.27 12.87 -2.97
C ALA A 246 -23.28 11.97 -3.70
N ALA A 247 -23.34 10.67 -3.36
CA ALA A 247 -24.39 9.79 -3.87
C ALA A 247 -25.79 10.25 -3.41
N GLY A 248 -25.91 10.70 -2.15
CA GLY A 248 -27.16 11.28 -1.63
C GLY A 248 -27.58 12.56 -2.36
N LEU A 249 -26.64 13.42 -2.75
CA LEU A 249 -26.89 14.62 -3.54
C LEU A 249 -27.34 14.32 -4.99
N LEU A 250 -27.09 13.11 -5.48
CA LEU A 250 -27.44 12.65 -6.82
C LEU A 250 -28.51 11.55 -6.81
N LYS A 251 -29.16 11.27 -5.67
CA LYS A 251 -30.08 10.14 -5.51
C LYS A 251 -31.33 10.21 -6.43
N ASP A 252 -31.76 11.42 -6.76
CA ASP A 252 -32.95 11.65 -7.60
C ASP A 252 -32.58 11.71 -9.11
N ASP A 253 -31.30 11.59 -9.46
CA ASP A 253 -30.82 11.54 -10.84
C ASP A 253 -30.55 10.10 -11.26
N ASN A 254 -31.49 9.54 -12.02
CA ASN A 254 -31.44 8.14 -12.46
C ASN A 254 -30.24 7.79 -13.36
N ARG A 255 -29.47 8.75 -13.83
CA ARG A 255 -28.30 8.51 -14.71
C ARG A 255 -27.10 7.95 -13.94
N PHE A 256 -26.99 8.21 -12.63
CA PHE A 256 -25.82 7.89 -11.82
C PHE A 256 -26.04 6.68 -10.91
N HIS A 257 -25.00 5.88 -10.72
CA HIS A 257 -24.99 4.82 -9.74
C HIS A 257 -23.59 4.67 -9.10
N PHE A 258 -23.59 4.48 -7.79
CA PHE A 258 -22.37 4.35 -7.00
C PHE A 258 -22.16 2.88 -6.59
N VAL A 259 -20.92 2.39 -6.73
CA VAL A 259 -20.57 1.02 -6.36
C VAL A 259 -19.40 1.05 -5.40
N ILE A 260 -19.57 0.44 -4.23
CA ILE A 260 -18.52 0.30 -3.21
C ILE A 260 -18.24 -1.18 -2.98
N ILE A 261 -17.00 -1.61 -3.28
CA ILE A 261 -16.55 -2.99 -3.10
C ILE A 261 -15.44 -3.01 -2.04
N GLY A 262 -15.70 -3.63 -0.89
CA GLY A 262 -14.71 -3.71 0.15
C GLY A 262 -15.25 -4.06 1.52
N GLU A 263 -14.32 -4.08 2.49
CA GLU A 263 -14.61 -4.26 3.91
C GLU A 263 -13.89 -3.20 4.74
N GLY A 264 -14.41 -2.95 5.94
CA GLY A 264 -13.83 -2.03 6.88
C GLY A 264 -14.81 -1.62 7.97
N TYR A 265 -14.28 -1.02 9.03
CA TYR A 265 -15.05 -0.74 10.23
C TYR A 265 -16.10 0.38 10.07
N LEU A 266 -16.02 1.17 9.00
CA LEU A 266 -17.05 2.18 8.68
C LEU A 266 -18.15 1.65 7.75
N LYS A 267 -18.05 0.42 7.21
CA LYS A 267 -19.00 -0.09 6.22
C LYS A 267 -20.43 -0.07 6.71
N GLN A 268 -20.66 -0.58 7.92
CA GLN A 268 -22.03 -0.67 8.48
C GLN A 268 -22.65 0.71 8.67
N GLU A 269 -21.88 1.68 9.12
CA GLU A 269 -22.32 3.08 9.29
C GLU A 269 -22.71 3.70 7.94
N LEU A 270 -21.86 3.52 6.91
CA LEU A 270 -22.14 4.05 5.57
C LEU A 270 -23.34 3.40 4.90
N VAL A 271 -23.53 2.08 5.09
CA VAL A 271 -24.73 1.37 4.61
C VAL A 271 -25.98 1.90 5.28
N GLU A 272 -25.99 2.09 6.61
CA GLU A 272 -27.13 2.65 7.31
C GLU A 272 -27.42 4.09 6.89
N LYS A 273 -26.38 4.92 6.72
CA LYS A 273 -26.51 6.30 6.24
C LYS A 273 -27.18 6.39 4.86
N SER A 274 -26.91 5.44 3.99
CA SER A 274 -27.38 5.44 2.59
C SER A 274 -28.53 4.47 2.29
N LYS A 275 -29.16 3.89 3.30
CA LYS A 275 -30.21 2.86 3.13
C LYS A 275 -31.41 3.30 2.26
N ASP A 276 -31.70 4.60 2.26
CA ASP A 276 -32.77 5.19 1.48
C ASP A 276 -32.28 5.74 0.11
N PHE A 277 -31.02 5.51 -0.27
CA PHE A 277 -30.45 5.95 -1.53
C PHE A 277 -30.58 4.83 -2.58
N GLY A 278 -31.47 5.00 -3.54
CA GLY A 278 -31.66 3.99 -4.60
C GLY A 278 -30.51 3.87 -5.61
N ASN A 279 -29.49 4.73 -5.51
CA ASN A 279 -28.37 4.86 -6.45
C ASN A 279 -27.01 4.39 -5.91
N ILE A 280 -26.97 3.58 -4.85
CA ILE A 280 -25.73 3.04 -4.30
C ILE A 280 -25.82 1.53 -4.02
N THR A 281 -24.77 0.79 -4.35
CA THR A 281 -24.66 -0.65 -4.10
C THR A 281 -23.35 -0.97 -3.38
N TYR A 282 -23.44 -1.78 -2.32
CA TYR A 282 -22.29 -2.28 -1.57
C TYR A 282 -22.07 -3.76 -1.84
N PHE A 283 -20.80 -4.10 -2.10
CA PHE A 283 -20.34 -5.48 -2.16
C PHE A 283 -19.31 -5.77 -1.08
N ASN A 284 -19.17 -7.03 -0.73
CA ASN A 284 -18.11 -7.48 0.16
C ASN A 284 -16.75 -7.46 -0.57
N LYS A 285 -15.66 -7.62 0.22
CA LYS A 285 -14.30 -7.76 -0.32
C LYS A 285 -14.25 -8.90 -1.34
N ILE A 286 -13.67 -8.63 -2.49
CA ILE A 286 -13.32 -9.60 -3.54
C ILE A 286 -11.82 -9.93 -3.50
N ARG A 287 -11.39 -10.98 -4.19
CA ARG A 287 -9.98 -11.32 -4.32
C ARG A 287 -9.25 -10.30 -5.18
N LYS A 288 -7.95 -10.12 -4.94
CA LYS A 288 -7.11 -9.16 -5.68
C LYS A 288 -7.16 -9.38 -7.20
N ASN A 289 -7.13 -10.64 -7.63
CA ASN A 289 -7.19 -11.02 -9.04
C ASN A 289 -8.58 -10.82 -9.71
N GLN A 290 -9.61 -10.48 -8.93
CA GLN A 290 -10.96 -10.15 -9.42
C GLN A 290 -11.18 -8.63 -9.51
N VAL A 291 -10.27 -7.82 -8.95
CA VAL A 291 -10.46 -6.36 -8.87
C VAL A 291 -10.56 -5.72 -10.24
N LEU A 292 -9.73 -6.10 -11.21
CA LEU A 292 -9.82 -5.56 -12.57
C LEU A 292 -11.12 -5.94 -13.28
N ALA A 293 -11.66 -7.13 -13.00
CA ALA A 293 -12.97 -7.53 -13.55
C ALA A 293 -14.10 -6.63 -13.00
N ALA A 294 -14.04 -6.27 -11.71
CA ALA A 294 -14.99 -5.34 -11.11
C ALA A 294 -14.87 -3.93 -11.71
N ILE A 295 -13.66 -3.42 -11.87
CA ILE A 295 -13.40 -2.07 -12.39
C ILE A 295 -13.90 -1.92 -13.84
N LYS A 296 -13.98 -2.97 -14.62
CA LYS A 296 -14.54 -2.92 -15.99
C LYS A 296 -15.96 -2.37 -16.02
N HIS A 297 -16.75 -2.60 -14.96
CA HIS A 297 -18.14 -2.10 -14.84
C HIS A 297 -18.23 -0.63 -14.42
N PHE A 298 -17.12 0.03 -14.10
CA PHE A 298 -17.09 1.44 -13.72
C PHE A 298 -16.81 2.31 -14.94
N ASP A 299 -17.47 3.47 -15.01
CA ASP A 299 -17.13 4.53 -15.96
C ASP A 299 -16.01 5.40 -15.37
N VAL A 300 -16.06 5.65 -14.07
CA VAL A 300 -15.09 6.44 -13.30
C VAL A 300 -14.76 5.71 -12.00
N CYS A 301 -13.49 5.72 -11.62
CA CYS A 301 -13.04 5.20 -10.34
C CYS A 301 -12.85 6.34 -9.33
N PHE A 302 -13.26 6.13 -8.08
CA PHE A 302 -13.12 7.12 -7.01
C PHE A 302 -11.92 6.79 -6.10
N VAL A 303 -11.13 7.83 -5.80
CA VAL A 303 -10.15 7.83 -4.72
C VAL A 303 -10.47 9.00 -3.80
N GLY A 304 -10.47 8.79 -2.49
CA GLY A 304 -10.73 9.83 -1.50
C GLY A 304 -9.67 9.83 -0.40
N ARG A 305 -9.41 11.04 0.12
CA ARG A 305 -8.55 11.30 1.28
C ARG A 305 -9.12 12.45 2.07
N ASN A 306 -8.95 12.38 3.40
CA ASN A 306 -9.22 13.54 4.24
C ASN A 306 -8.15 14.62 4.04
N ASP A 307 -8.49 15.86 4.34
CA ASP A 307 -7.53 16.96 4.41
C ASP A 307 -6.66 16.82 5.68
N SER A 308 -5.58 16.05 5.57
CA SER A 308 -4.66 15.80 6.68
C SER A 308 -3.24 16.21 6.32
N PRO A 309 -2.53 16.91 7.24
CA PRO A 309 -1.11 17.25 7.06
C PRO A 309 -0.19 16.04 6.82
N LEU A 310 -0.61 14.83 7.20
CA LEU A 310 0.12 13.60 6.90
C LEU A 310 0.34 13.43 5.39
N PHE A 311 -0.67 13.76 4.60
CA PHE A 311 -0.64 13.52 3.15
C PHE A 311 0.19 14.52 2.36
N LYS A 312 0.73 15.60 2.99
CA LYS A 312 1.71 16.50 2.34
C LYS A 312 2.96 15.74 1.83
N HIS A 313 3.28 14.61 2.46
CA HIS A 313 4.41 13.77 2.06
C HIS A 313 4.09 12.87 0.84
N GLY A 314 2.84 12.91 0.36
CA GLY A 314 2.33 12.09 -0.73
C GLY A 314 1.77 10.75 -0.25
N VAL A 315 1.34 9.96 -1.19
CA VAL A 315 0.76 8.62 -0.97
C VAL A 315 1.23 7.64 -2.05
N SER A 316 1.14 6.35 -1.75
CA SER A 316 1.40 5.29 -2.73
C SER A 316 0.37 4.17 -2.55
N ALA A 317 -0.90 4.51 -2.80
CA ALA A 317 -1.99 3.55 -2.65
C ALA A 317 -2.14 2.69 -3.92
N ASN A 318 -2.18 1.37 -3.74
CA ASN A 318 -2.28 0.42 -4.86
C ASN A 318 -3.50 0.64 -5.76
N LYS A 319 -4.61 1.17 -5.22
CA LYS A 319 -5.83 1.43 -5.98
C LYS A 319 -5.64 2.39 -7.15
N TYR A 320 -4.75 3.39 -7.04
CA TYR A 320 -4.41 4.26 -8.18
C TYR A 320 -3.93 3.43 -9.36
N PHE A 321 -3.02 2.51 -9.10
CA PHE A 321 -2.40 1.70 -10.15
C PHE A 321 -3.38 0.67 -10.71
N ASP A 322 -4.24 0.07 -9.87
CA ASP A 322 -5.30 -0.83 -10.34
C ASP A 322 -6.27 -0.10 -11.29
N TYR A 323 -6.67 1.13 -10.96
CA TYR A 323 -7.58 1.94 -11.77
C TYR A 323 -6.92 2.42 -13.07
N MET A 324 -5.67 2.88 -12.98
CA MET A 324 -4.88 3.27 -14.14
C MET A 324 -4.63 2.10 -15.08
N LEU A 325 -4.26 0.92 -14.54
CA LEU A 325 -4.05 -0.29 -15.35
C LEU A 325 -5.32 -0.71 -16.08
N ALA A 326 -6.47 -0.60 -15.41
CA ALA A 326 -7.78 -0.85 -16.02
C ALA A 326 -8.18 0.18 -17.09
N GLY A 327 -7.39 1.25 -17.27
CA GLY A 327 -7.68 2.33 -18.24
C GLY A 327 -8.92 3.12 -17.89
N LYS A 328 -9.17 3.36 -16.60
CA LYS A 328 -10.35 4.12 -16.15
C LYS A 328 -9.97 5.52 -15.67
N PRO A 329 -10.78 6.54 -16.01
CA PRO A 329 -10.64 7.86 -15.42
C PRO A 329 -10.77 7.80 -13.90
N ILE A 330 -10.04 8.67 -13.21
CA ILE A 330 -10.06 8.73 -11.73
C ILE A 330 -10.62 10.08 -11.30
N LEU A 331 -11.64 10.04 -10.45
CA LEU A 331 -12.07 11.19 -9.65
C LEU A 331 -11.37 11.10 -8.30
N ASP A 332 -10.46 12.02 -8.06
CA ASP A 332 -9.64 12.01 -6.84
C ASP A 332 -9.99 13.19 -5.93
N SER A 333 -10.43 12.90 -4.72
CA SER A 333 -10.77 13.88 -3.69
C SER A 333 -9.60 14.02 -2.71
N ASN A 334 -8.69 14.96 -3.00
CA ASN A 334 -7.49 15.20 -2.20
C ASN A 334 -6.88 16.58 -2.47
N ASN A 335 -5.77 16.89 -1.76
CA ASN A 335 -4.94 18.09 -1.94
C ASN A 335 -3.44 17.72 -2.00
N LEU A 336 -3.11 16.57 -2.59
CA LEU A 336 -1.75 16.06 -2.67
C LEU A 336 -0.87 16.90 -3.61
N ILE A 337 0.40 16.96 -3.27
CA ILE A 337 1.46 17.46 -4.17
C ILE A 337 2.04 16.27 -4.92
N LYS A 338 2.20 16.38 -6.23
CA LYS A 338 2.64 15.29 -7.13
C LYS A 338 1.69 14.09 -7.10
N ASP A 339 0.41 14.39 -7.20
CA ASP A 339 -0.63 13.37 -7.29
C ASP A 339 -0.50 12.56 -8.59
N PRO A 340 -0.63 11.21 -8.54
CA PRO A 340 -0.54 10.39 -9.74
C PRO A 340 -1.59 10.73 -10.81
N VAL A 341 -2.78 11.21 -10.42
CA VAL A 341 -3.84 11.62 -11.36
C VAL A 341 -3.47 12.92 -12.06
N GLU A 342 -2.91 13.90 -11.32
CA GLU A 342 -2.38 15.14 -11.89
C GLU A 342 -1.23 14.85 -12.86
N LEU A 343 -0.22 14.09 -12.42
CA LEU A 343 0.98 13.78 -13.21
C LEU A 343 0.67 13.02 -14.51
N SER A 344 -0.36 12.19 -14.50
CA SER A 344 -0.79 11.40 -15.67
C SER A 344 -1.90 12.06 -16.49
N SER A 345 -2.55 13.10 -15.95
CA SER A 345 -3.78 13.68 -16.52
C SER A 345 -4.86 12.63 -16.80
N CYS A 346 -4.98 11.63 -15.92
CA CYS A 346 -5.91 10.51 -16.11
C CYS A 346 -7.27 10.73 -15.42
N GLY A 347 -7.58 11.95 -15.00
CA GLY A 347 -8.84 12.21 -14.31
C GLY A 347 -8.95 13.64 -13.81
N ILE A 348 -9.78 13.82 -12.78
CA ILE A 348 -10.07 15.11 -12.15
C ILE A 348 -9.75 15.03 -10.66
N ILE A 349 -9.10 16.09 -10.16
CA ILE A 349 -8.85 16.27 -8.72
C ILE A 349 -9.86 17.30 -8.21
N VAL A 350 -10.50 16.97 -7.10
CA VAL A 350 -11.46 17.84 -6.42
C VAL A 350 -11.08 18.05 -4.96
N LYS A 351 -11.57 19.14 -4.38
CA LYS A 351 -11.30 19.48 -2.98
C LYS A 351 -11.71 18.32 -2.05
N PRO A 352 -10.85 17.91 -1.11
CA PRO A 352 -11.17 16.89 -0.12
C PRO A 352 -12.28 17.36 0.84
N ASP A 353 -12.85 16.40 1.56
CA ASP A 353 -13.88 16.61 2.60
C ASP A 353 -15.10 17.41 2.11
N SER A 354 -15.50 17.23 0.83
CA SER A 354 -16.59 17.95 0.22
C SER A 354 -17.42 17.10 -0.74
N ALA A 355 -18.62 16.71 -0.29
CA ALA A 355 -19.59 16.00 -1.12
C ALA A 355 -19.99 16.80 -2.38
N GLU A 356 -20.14 18.13 -2.26
CA GLU A 356 -20.45 19.01 -3.40
C GLU A 356 -19.31 19.04 -4.43
N ALA A 357 -18.04 19.06 -3.97
CA ALA A 357 -16.91 19.01 -4.89
C ALA A 357 -16.86 17.67 -5.65
N ILE A 358 -17.11 16.54 -4.94
CA ILE A 358 -17.18 15.22 -5.55
C ILE A 358 -18.34 15.16 -6.57
N LYS A 359 -19.53 15.61 -6.20
CA LYS A 359 -20.68 15.70 -7.12
C LYS A 359 -20.34 16.50 -8.38
N ASN A 360 -19.74 17.68 -8.22
CA ASN A 360 -19.40 18.54 -9.34
C ASN A 360 -18.35 17.88 -10.26
N GLY A 361 -17.34 17.19 -9.71
CA GLY A 361 -16.40 16.40 -10.49
C GLY A 361 -17.05 15.24 -11.25
N ILE A 362 -18.03 14.55 -10.64
CA ILE A 362 -18.84 13.52 -11.33
C ILE A 362 -19.60 14.12 -12.51
N LEU A 363 -20.27 15.27 -12.31
CA LEU A 363 -21.02 15.93 -13.35
C LEU A 363 -20.13 16.45 -14.49
N GLU A 364 -18.91 16.85 -14.20
CA GLU A 364 -17.91 17.26 -15.19
C GLU A 364 -17.46 16.05 -16.03
N LEU A 365 -17.08 14.94 -15.39
CA LEU A 365 -16.73 13.69 -16.10
C LEU A 365 -17.89 13.13 -16.91
N PHE A 366 -19.11 13.24 -16.42
CA PHE A 366 -20.31 12.81 -17.16
C PHE A 366 -20.57 13.60 -18.45
N LYS A 367 -20.14 14.89 -18.50
CA LYS A 367 -20.25 15.72 -19.72
C LYS A 367 -19.21 15.34 -20.76
N SER A 368 -18.12 14.68 -20.38
CA SER A 368 -17.10 14.22 -21.31
C SER A 368 -17.65 13.13 -22.22
N SER A 369 -17.26 13.16 -23.48
CA SER A 369 -17.59 12.10 -24.41
C SER A 369 -16.92 10.77 -24.00
N LYS A 370 -17.45 9.66 -24.46
CA LYS A 370 -16.85 8.34 -24.24
C LYS A 370 -15.41 8.27 -24.74
N ALA A 371 -15.08 8.97 -25.83
CA ALA A 371 -13.73 9.03 -26.38
C ALA A 371 -12.77 9.76 -25.42
N GLU A 372 -13.19 10.89 -24.85
CA GLU A 372 -12.37 11.65 -23.88
C GLU A 372 -12.11 10.84 -22.59
N LEU A 373 -13.13 10.14 -22.06
CA LEU A 373 -12.97 9.26 -20.90
C LEU A 373 -11.99 8.11 -21.19
N LEU A 374 -12.07 7.49 -22.38
CA LEU A 374 -11.13 6.44 -22.79
C LEU A 374 -9.70 6.99 -22.92
N GLU A 375 -9.54 8.18 -23.47
CA GLU A 375 -8.23 8.84 -23.57
C GLU A 375 -7.64 9.18 -22.20
N MET A 376 -8.45 9.69 -21.26
CA MET A 376 -8.02 9.89 -19.87
C MET A 376 -7.53 8.58 -19.25
N GLY A 377 -8.32 7.52 -19.37
CA GLY A 377 -7.94 6.20 -18.84
C GLY A 377 -6.65 5.66 -19.46
N GLU A 378 -6.45 5.85 -20.78
CA GLU A 378 -5.25 5.40 -21.48
C GLU A 378 -3.99 6.16 -21.01
N ARG A 379 -4.07 7.48 -20.77
CA ARG A 379 -2.97 8.25 -20.17
C ARG A 379 -2.57 7.68 -18.82
N GLY A 380 -3.54 7.32 -17.98
CA GLY A 380 -3.30 6.65 -16.70
C GLY A 380 -2.59 5.30 -16.88
N ARG A 381 -3.04 4.49 -17.83
CA ARG A 381 -2.45 3.18 -18.10
C ARG A 381 -1.01 3.26 -18.56
N ILE A 382 -0.70 4.19 -19.46
CA ILE A 382 0.68 4.44 -19.93
C ILE A 382 1.55 4.88 -18.74
N TYR A 383 1.09 5.87 -17.97
CA TYR A 383 1.81 6.36 -16.80
C TYR A 383 2.13 5.26 -15.78
N ALA A 384 1.14 4.41 -15.46
CA ALA A 384 1.33 3.30 -14.53
C ALA A 384 2.35 2.28 -15.05
N LYS A 385 2.31 1.92 -16.32
CA LYS A 385 3.26 1.00 -16.94
C LYS A 385 4.69 1.54 -16.99
N GLU A 386 4.87 2.82 -17.22
CA GLU A 386 6.19 3.46 -17.30
C GLU A 386 6.80 3.71 -15.91
N ASN A 387 5.99 4.16 -14.93
CA ASN A 387 6.49 4.65 -13.65
C ASN A 387 6.29 3.68 -12.49
N HIS A 388 5.35 2.74 -12.60
CA HIS A 388 4.95 1.84 -11.51
C HIS A 388 5.06 0.35 -11.89
N ASN A 389 5.80 0.01 -12.94
CA ASN A 389 6.12 -1.37 -13.29
C ASN A 389 7.10 -1.97 -12.26
N ILE A 390 6.78 -3.16 -11.76
CA ILE A 390 7.58 -3.86 -10.73
C ILE A 390 9.03 -4.07 -11.17
N THR A 391 9.26 -4.46 -12.42
CA THR A 391 10.61 -4.66 -12.95
C THR A 391 11.41 -3.35 -12.95
N HIS A 392 10.81 -2.24 -13.37
CA HIS A 392 11.45 -0.92 -13.31
C HIS A 392 11.81 -0.53 -11.88
N LEU A 393 10.86 -0.65 -10.95
CA LEU A 393 11.05 -0.28 -9.54
C LEU A 393 12.06 -1.18 -8.84
N SER A 394 12.05 -2.50 -9.12
CA SER A 394 13.05 -3.42 -8.59
C SER A 394 14.47 -3.10 -9.06
N ASN A 395 14.62 -2.60 -10.29
CA ASN A 395 15.90 -2.16 -10.83
C ASN A 395 16.45 -0.90 -10.12
N GLN A 396 15.58 -0.04 -9.59
CA GLN A 396 16.02 1.08 -8.76
C GLN A 396 16.68 0.58 -7.47
N TYR A 397 16.15 -0.47 -6.84
CA TYR A 397 16.81 -1.12 -5.71
C TYR A 397 18.17 -1.75 -6.10
N VAL A 398 18.23 -2.38 -7.27
CA VAL A 398 19.52 -2.97 -7.76
C VAL A 398 20.61 -1.91 -7.83
N LYS A 399 20.30 -0.69 -8.29
CA LYS A 399 21.25 0.42 -8.27
C LYS A 399 21.78 0.69 -6.85
N LEU A 400 20.90 0.64 -5.82
CA LEU A 400 21.31 0.81 -4.44
C LEU A 400 22.17 -0.36 -3.92
N PHE A 401 21.91 -1.57 -4.40
CA PHE A 401 22.72 -2.75 -4.02
C PHE A 401 24.12 -2.70 -4.61
N GLU A 402 24.33 -2.04 -5.74
CA GLU A 402 25.59 -1.99 -6.49
C GLU A 402 26.42 -0.74 -6.25
N GLN A 403 25.82 0.37 -5.81
CA GLN A 403 26.59 1.56 -5.42
C GLN A 403 27.61 1.18 -4.33
N GLU A 404 28.83 1.69 -4.41
CA GLU A 404 29.89 1.51 -3.40
C GLU A 404 29.70 2.37 -2.15
#